data_616a32864f2cf92b4fc057a51ac26707
#
_entry.id   616a32864f2cf92b4fc057a51ac26707
#
_cell.length_a   1.000
_cell.length_b   1.000
_cell.length_c   1.000
_cell.angle_alpha   90.00
_cell.angle_beta   90.00
_cell.angle_gamma   90.00
#
_symmetry.space_group_name_H-M   'P 1'
#
loop_
_entity.id
_entity.type
_entity.pdbx_description
1 polymer ?
#
loop_
_entity_poly.entity_id
_entity_poly.type
_entity_poly.pdbx_seq_one_letter_code
_entity_poly.pdbx_strand_id
1 'polypeptide(L)'
;MISTNALANNGVQATISDGKFQNTEIEYKTELSSIWSFTKAYLTDDRESAVPDFPIPVIPVTRDALLNLDHDAVIRLGHSSLLLKIDGEFVLLDPVFSERAFAVEWLGPKRFHDTPISIDELPFIKTVIISHDHYDHLDKAAIKKLAAFLR
;
A
#
# COMPACT_ATOMS: atom_id res chain seq x y z
N MET A 1 15.01 16.14 -15.10
CA MET A 1 14.20 15.80 -16.28
C MET A 1 14.06 14.30 -16.33
N ILE A 2 12.90 13.78 -15.94
CA ILE A 2 12.62 12.35 -15.99
C ILE A 2 12.17 12.06 -17.41
N SER A 3 12.96 11.25 -18.12
CA SER A 3 12.63 10.81 -19.46
C SER A 3 11.47 9.83 -19.43
N THR A 4 10.31 10.25 -19.92
CA THR A 4 9.15 9.40 -20.16
C THR A 4 9.32 8.66 -21.48
N ASN A 5 10.21 7.68 -21.56
CA ASN A 5 10.12 6.69 -22.62
C ASN A 5 9.14 5.59 -22.17
N ALA A 6 7.86 5.86 -22.40
CA ALA A 6 6.83 4.85 -22.27
C ALA A 6 7.04 3.76 -23.32
N LEU A 7 7.01 2.53 -22.88
CA LEU A 7 6.97 1.34 -23.73
C LEU A 7 5.86 1.47 -24.75
N ALA A 8 6.21 1.55 -26.03
CA ALA A 8 5.29 1.52 -27.13
C ALA A 8 4.75 0.08 -27.26
N ASN A 9 3.73 -0.22 -26.48
CA ASN A 9 2.83 -1.33 -26.76
C ASN A 9 1.55 -0.74 -27.32
N ASN A 10 0.88 -1.46 -28.22
CA ASN A 10 -0.41 -1.12 -28.84
C ASN A 10 -1.54 -1.03 -27.78
N GLY A 11 -1.23 -0.49 -26.64
CA GLY A 11 -2.11 -0.26 -25.51
C GLY A 11 -2.79 1.10 -25.61
N VAL A 12 -4.00 1.17 -25.19
CA VAL A 12 -4.78 2.38 -25.01
C VAL A 12 -3.94 3.40 -24.23
N GLN A 13 -3.63 4.51 -24.85
CA GLN A 13 -2.87 5.58 -24.21
C GLN A 13 -3.75 6.19 -23.11
N ALA A 14 -3.24 6.28 -21.90
CA ALA A 14 -3.99 6.88 -20.80
C ALA A 14 -4.39 8.32 -21.15
N THR A 15 -5.67 8.63 -21.05
CA THR A 15 -6.19 9.97 -21.28
C THR A 15 -5.90 10.83 -20.07
N ILE A 16 -5.31 12.02 -20.30
CA ILE A 16 -5.08 13.01 -19.23
C ILE A 16 -5.98 14.21 -19.51
N SER A 17 -6.83 14.57 -18.54
CA SER A 17 -7.63 15.78 -18.54
C SER A 17 -7.39 16.56 -17.24
N ASP A 18 -7.13 17.86 -17.34
CA ASP A 18 -6.82 18.75 -16.20
C ASP A 18 -5.68 18.24 -15.30
N GLY A 19 -4.66 17.61 -15.90
CA GLY A 19 -3.52 17.06 -15.18
C GLY A 19 -3.80 15.76 -14.40
N LYS A 20 -4.97 15.14 -14.59
CA LYS A 20 -5.37 13.88 -13.97
C LYS A 20 -5.55 12.78 -15.02
N PHE A 21 -5.13 11.58 -14.66
CA PHE A 21 -5.44 10.40 -15.46
C PHE A 21 -6.94 10.11 -15.41
N GLN A 22 -7.51 9.78 -16.55
CA GLN A 22 -8.93 9.42 -16.70
C GLN A 22 -9.05 7.93 -16.98
N ASN A 23 -10.12 7.33 -16.46
CA ASN A 23 -10.49 5.98 -16.85
C ASN A 23 -10.87 5.95 -18.34
N THR A 24 -10.43 4.92 -19.05
CA THR A 24 -10.64 4.83 -20.51
C THR A 24 -12.05 4.37 -20.88
N GLU A 25 -12.72 3.62 -20.01
CA GLU A 25 -14.01 3.00 -20.33
C GLU A 25 -15.15 3.39 -19.40
N ILE A 26 -14.85 3.83 -18.17
CA ILE A 26 -15.85 4.14 -17.16
C ILE A 26 -15.57 5.51 -16.55
N GLU A 27 -16.53 6.41 -16.66
CA GLU A 27 -16.52 7.66 -15.91
C GLU A 27 -17.00 7.38 -14.48
N TYR A 28 -16.07 7.42 -13.51
CA TYR A 28 -16.42 7.25 -12.11
C TYR A 28 -16.88 8.58 -11.51
N LYS A 29 -18.15 8.64 -11.09
CA LYS A 29 -18.70 9.79 -10.37
C LYS A 29 -19.01 9.38 -8.93
N THR A 30 -18.36 10.02 -7.98
CA THR A 30 -18.72 9.86 -6.57
C THR A 30 -19.95 10.68 -6.29
N GLU A 31 -21.10 10.03 -6.09
CA GLU A 31 -22.32 10.71 -5.68
C GLU A 31 -22.36 10.91 -4.16
N LEU A 32 -22.87 12.06 -3.72
CA LEU A 32 -23.08 12.36 -2.28
C LEU A 32 -23.99 11.32 -1.59
N SER A 33 -24.93 10.74 -2.34
CA SER A 33 -25.79 9.64 -1.89
C SER A 33 -24.98 8.40 -1.49
N SER A 34 -23.90 8.11 -2.21
CA SER A 34 -23.00 6.98 -1.92
C SER A 34 -22.27 7.19 -0.61
N ILE A 35 -21.83 8.41 -0.31
CA ILE A 35 -21.17 8.77 0.96
C ILE A 35 -22.13 8.56 2.13
N TRP A 36 -23.38 8.98 1.98
CA TRP A 36 -24.41 8.78 3.01
C TRP A 36 -24.73 7.31 3.25
N SER A 37 -24.88 6.53 2.16
CA SER A 37 -25.13 5.08 2.23
C SER A 37 -23.98 4.35 2.94
N PHE A 38 -22.75 4.72 2.60
CA PHE A 38 -21.54 4.17 3.22
C PHE A 38 -21.47 4.51 4.71
N THR A 39 -21.72 5.78 5.07
CA THR A 39 -21.70 6.23 6.47
C THR A 39 -22.79 5.52 7.29
N LYS A 40 -23.99 5.37 6.72
CA LYS A 40 -25.08 4.63 7.36
C LYS A 40 -24.70 3.17 7.58
N ALA A 41 -24.21 2.47 6.55
CA ALA A 41 -23.76 1.08 6.66
C ALA A 41 -22.65 0.95 7.72
N TYR A 42 -21.68 1.88 7.71
CA TYR A 42 -20.61 1.91 8.71
C TYR A 42 -21.11 1.99 10.16
N LEU A 43 -22.21 2.70 10.39
CA LEU A 43 -22.78 2.89 11.73
C LEU A 43 -23.82 1.83 12.12
N THR A 44 -24.42 1.13 11.15
CA THR A 44 -25.55 0.21 11.39
C THR A 44 -25.22 -1.26 11.17
N ASP A 45 -24.13 -1.57 10.45
CA ASP A 45 -23.73 -2.94 10.20
C ASP A 45 -23.20 -3.59 11.49
N ASP A 46 -23.72 -4.74 11.79
CA ASP A 46 -23.21 -5.61 12.85
C ASP A 46 -21.88 -6.20 12.41
N ARG A 47 -20.80 -5.84 13.14
CA ARG A 47 -19.44 -6.20 12.82
C ARG A 47 -18.88 -7.24 13.79
N GLU A 48 -19.72 -8.06 14.39
CA GLU A 48 -19.27 -9.05 15.39
C GLU A 48 -18.07 -9.89 14.93
N SER A 49 -17.95 -10.18 13.62
CA SER A 49 -16.84 -10.96 13.05
C SER A 49 -15.81 -10.13 12.26
N ALA A 50 -15.90 -8.79 12.29
CA ALA A 50 -14.99 -7.94 11.52
C ALA A 50 -13.57 -7.89 12.09
N VAL A 51 -13.40 -8.22 13.36
CA VAL A 51 -12.10 -8.25 14.05
C VAL A 51 -11.87 -9.68 14.53
N PRO A 52 -10.72 -10.30 14.23
CA PRO A 52 -10.39 -11.61 14.78
C PRO A 52 -10.39 -11.60 16.30
N ASP A 53 -10.97 -12.61 16.93
CA ASP A 53 -11.01 -12.82 18.37
C ASP A 53 -9.74 -13.49 18.91
N PHE A 54 -8.81 -13.81 18.03
CA PHE A 54 -7.51 -14.40 18.35
C PHE A 54 -6.37 -13.61 17.69
N PRO A 55 -5.17 -13.61 18.28
CA PRO A 55 -4.01 -12.94 17.68
C PRO A 55 -3.59 -13.64 16.39
N ILE A 56 -3.50 -12.87 15.29
CA ILE A 56 -2.98 -13.39 14.02
C ILE A 56 -1.48 -13.62 14.17
N PRO A 57 -0.98 -14.85 13.95
CA PRO A 57 0.44 -15.13 14.07
C PRO A 57 1.24 -14.40 12.98
N VAL A 58 2.33 -13.77 13.38
CA VAL A 58 3.27 -13.11 12.48
C VAL A 58 4.62 -13.79 12.60
N ILE A 59 5.21 -14.16 11.47
CA ILE A 59 6.57 -14.67 11.40
C ILE A 59 7.49 -13.46 11.22
N PRO A 60 8.32 -13.11 12.22
CA PRO A 60 9.26 -12.00 12.09
C PRO A 60 10.27 -12.27 10.97
N VAL A 61 10.61 -11.22 10.24
CA VAL A 61 11.60 -11.25 9.15
C VAL A 61 12.72 -10.28 9.52
N THR A 62 13.97 -10.70 9.36
CA THR A 62 15.13 -9.85 9.61
C THR A 62 15.74 -9.35 8.30
N ARG A 63 16.43 -8.21 8.36
CA ARG A 63 17.20 -7.69 7.21
C ARG A 63 18.17 -8.74 6.66
N ASP A 64 18.88 -9.42 7.53
CA ASP A 64 19.87 -10.44 7.14
C ASP A 64 19.20 -11.61 6.43
N ALA A 65 18.05 -12.07 6.90
CA ALA A 65 17.28 -13.11 6.22
C ALA A 65 16.88 -12.68 4.81
N LEU A 66 16.44 -11.43 4.62
CA LEU A 66 16.07 -10.88 3.31
C LEU A 66 17.28 -10.78 2.37
N LEU A 67 18.42 -10.29 2.86
CA LEU A 67 19.63 -10.14 2.06
C LEU A 67 20.20 -11.49 1.62
N ASN A 68 20.07 -12.52 2.46
CA ASN A 68 20.57 -13.87 2.19
C ASN A 68 19.61 -14.73 1.34
N LEU A 69 18.43 -14.24 0.94
CA LEU A 69 17.62 -14.94 -0.05
C LEU A 69 18.38 -15.06 -1.38
N ASP A 70 18.49 -16.25 -1.91
CA ASP A 70 19.18 -16.56 -3.18
C ASP A 70 18.24 -16.67 -4.39
N HIS A 71 16.95 -16.37 -4.17
CA HIS A 71 15.88 -16.47 -5.16
C HIS A 71 14.94 -15.27 -5.06
N ASP A 72 14.10 -15.09 -6.07
CA ASP A 72 13.02 -14.12 -6.07
C ASP A 72 11.97 -14.51 -5.03
N ALA A 73 11.45 -13.51 -4.34
CA ALA A 73 10.54 -13.76 -3.22
C ALA A 73 9.46 -12.68 -3.13
N VAL A 74 8.32 -13.09 -2.58
CA VAL A 74 7.21 -12.20 -2.19
C VAL A 74 7.01 -12.34 -0.69
N ILE A 75 7.19 -11.26 0.03
CA ILE A 75 6.99 -11.19 1.48
C ILE A 75 5.79 -10.29 1.77
N ARG A 76 4.73 -10.85 2.36
CA ARG A 76 3.58 -10.07 2.76
C ARG A 76 3.88 -9.33 4.07
N LEU A 77 3.77 -8.00 4.03
CA LEU A 77 3.98 -7.14 5.21
C LEU A 77 2.69 -6.88 5.99
N GLY A 78 1.54 -6.97 5.32
CA GLY A 78 0.22 -6.77 5.90
C GLY A 78 -0.73 -6.13 4.90
N HIS A 79 -2.03 -6.27 5.08
CA HIS A 79 -3.06 -5.79 4.17
C HIS A 79 -2.65 -5.97 2.69
N SER A 80 -2.46 -4.87 1.96
CA SER A 80 -1.97 -4.83 0.57
C SER A 80 -0.46 -4.65 0.43
N SER A 81 0.25 -4.46 1.56
CA SER A 81 1.69 -4.18 1.54
C SER A 81 2.52 -5.43 1.26
N LEU A 82 3.34 -5.38 0.22
CA LEU A 82 4.24 -6.45 -0.18
C LEU A 82 5.69 -5.93 -0.33
N LEU A 83 6.63 -6.73 0.13
CA LEU A 83 8.04 -6.59 -0.23
C LEU A 83 8.41 -7.68 -1.23
N LEU A 84 8.86 -7.26 -2.40
CA LEU A 84 9.29 -8.14 -3.48
C LEU A 84 10.80 -8.14 -3.55
N LYS A 85 11.41 -9.32 -3.72
CA LYS A 85 12.80 -9.45 -4.16
C LYS A 85 12.74 -9.97 -5.59
N ILE A 86 13.29 -9.22 -6.56
CA ILE A 86 13.29 -9.54 -7.98
C ILE A 86 14.69 -9.24 -8.52
N ASP A 87 15.33 -10.22 -9.11
CA ASP A 87 16.71 -10.10 -9.63
C ASP A 87 17.69 -9.50 -8.61
N GLY A 88 17.53 -9.87 -7.34
CA GLY A 88 18.38 -9.38 -6.24
C GLY A 88 18.01 -7.98 -5.71
N GLU A 89 17.07 -7.29 -6.29
CA GLU A 89 16.63 -5.95 -5.89
C GLU A 89 15.31 -5.98 -5.11
N PHE A 90 15.14 -5.05 -4.16
CA PHE A 90 13.92 -4.96 -3.37
C PHE A 90 13.00 -3.86 -3.89
N VAL A 91 11.74 -4.24 -4.10
CA VAL A 91 10.63 -3.37 -4.50
C VAL A 91 9.54 -3.43 -3.43
N LEU A 92 9.05 -2.29 -3.00
CA LEU A 92 8.03 -2.18 -1.98
C LEU A 92 6.72 -1.71 -2.60
N LEU A 93 5.66 -2.49 -2.41
CA LEU A 93 4.34 -2.21 -2.95
C LEU A 93 3.40 -1.79 -1.82
N ASP A 94 2.69 -0.67 -2.01
CA ASP A 94 1.69 -0.11 -1.09
C ASP A 94 2.15 -0.14 0.39
N PRO A 95 3.25 0.53 0.76
CA PRO A 95 3.86 0.41 2.07
C PRO A 95 3.02 1.10 3.15
N VAL A 96 2.26 0.33 3.91
CA VAL A 96 1.49 0.78 5.08
C VAL A 96 2.11 0.19 6.34
N PHE A 97 2.74 1.03 7.16
CA PHE A 97 3.40 0.66 8.41
C PHE A 97 2.73 1.29 9.63
N SER A 98 1.90 2.31 9.44
CA SER A 98 1.11 2.92 10.51
C SER A 98 0.14 1.92 11.13
N GLU A 99 -0.18 2.10 12.42
CA GLU A 99 -1.11 1.23 13.15
C GLU A 99 -2.54 1.34 12.61
N ARG A 100 -2.90 2.50 12.06
CA ARG A 100 -4.23 2.79 11.53
C ARG A 100 -4.18 3.33 10.11
N ALA A 101 -5.11 2.88 9.30
CA ALA A 101 -5.27 3.33 7.91
C ALA A 101 -6.22 4.53 7.86
N PHE A 102 -5.72 5.72 8.18
CA PHE A 102 -6.49 6.96 8.09
C PHE A 102 -5.59 8.19 8.02
N ALA A 103 -6.19 9.37 7.73
CA ALA A 103 -5.48 10.64 7.64
C ALA A 103 -4.81 11.08 8.96
N VAL A 104 -5.32 10.59 10.08
CA VAL A 104 -4.82 10.87 11.44
C VAL A 104 -4.65 9.55 12.22
N GLU A 105 -3.58 9.47 13.00
CA GLU A 105 -3.13 8.23 13.65
C GLU A 105 -4.07 7.69 14.74
N TRP A 106 -4.98 8.51 15.27
CA TRP A 106 -5.92 8.12 16.32
C TRP A 106 -7.29 7.69 15.79
N LEU A 107 -7.55 7.78 14.48
CA LEU A 107 -8.82 7.45 13.86
C LEU A 107 -8.62 6.40 12.75
N GLY A 108 -9.71 5.70 12.39
CA GLY A 108 -9.72 4.70 11.32
C GLY A 108 -9.45 3.27 11.80
N PRO A 109 -9.55 2.31 10.88
CA PRO A 109 -9.36 0.91 11.20
C PRO A 109 -7.92 0.63 11.63
N LYS A 110 -7.80 -0.11 12.75
CA LYS A 110 -6.51 -0.59 13.24
C LYS A 110 -6.12 -1.87 12.51
N ARG A 111 -4.80 -2.06 12.30
CA ARG A 111 -4.31 -3.35 11.78
C ARG A 111 -4.54 -4.47 12.80
N PHE A 112 -4.74 -5.67 12.31
CA PHE A 112 -4.99 -6.85 13.15
C PHE A 112 -3.71 -7.53 13.65
N HIS A 113 -2.57 -7.20 13.05
CA HIS A 113 -1.25 -7.74 13.41
C HIS A 113 -0.16 -6.73 13.09
N ASP A 114 0.97 -6.84 13.75
CA ASP A 114 2.15 -6.02 13.43
C ASP A 114 2.76 -6.39 12.08
N THR A 115 3.57 -5.50 11.51
CA THR A 115 4.36 -5.84 10.33
C THR A 115 5.48 -6.81 10.71
N PRO A 116 5.81 -7.80 9.87
CA PRO A 116 6.88 -8.77 10.15
C PRO A 116 8.28 -8.16 10.23
N ILE A 117 8.44 -6.94 9.74
CA ILE A 117 9.68 -6.16 9.76
C ILE A 117 9.33 -4.68 9.87
N SER A 118 10.14 -3.90 10.55
CA SER A 118 9.99 -2.43 10.63
C SER A 118 10.63 -1.73 9.43
N ILE A 119 10.26 -0.47 9.16
CA ILE A 119 10.89 0.33 8.08
C ILE A 119 12.40 0.47 8.30
N ASP A 120 12.84 0.63 9.55
CA ASP A 120 14.25 0.85 9.88
C ASP A 120 15.12 -0.40 9.62
N GLU A 121 14.49 -1.56 9.61
CA GLU A 121 15.14 -2.85 9.36
C GLU A 121 15.03 -3.30 7.89
N LEU A 122 14.31 -2.57 7.04
CA LEU A 122 14.24 -2.91 5.61
C LEU A 122 15.64 -2.84 4.97
N PRO A 123 15.94 -3.74 4.01
CA PRO A 123 17.07 -3.58 3.12
C PRO A 123 16.92 -2.31 2.27
N PHE A 124 17.94 -1.99 1.48
CA PHE A 124 17.81 -0.91 0.50
C PHE A 124 16.65 -1.19 -0.48
N ILE A 125 15.69 -0.28 -0.54
CA ILE A 125 14.54 -0.38 -1.43
C ILE A 125 14.83 0.40 -2.71
N LYS A 126 14.91 -0.29 -3.83
CA LYS A 126 15.15 0.34 -5.14
C LYS A 126 13.94 1.14 -5.63
N THR A 127 12.74 0.62 -5.41
CA THR A 127 11.52 1.21 -5.95
C THR A 127 10.37 1.04 -4.96
N VAL A 128 9.58 2.10 -4.82
CA VAL A 128 8.30 2.07 -4.11
C VAL A 128 7.20 2.28 -5.13
N ILE A 129 6.21 1.40 -5.14
CA ILE A 129 5.04 1.47 -6.02
C ILE A 129 3.81 1.70 -5.15
N ILE A 130 3.01 2.69 -5.50
CA ILE A 130 1.72 2.98 -4.88
C ILE A 130 0.64 2.72 -5.91
N SER A 131 -0.32 1.84 -5.59
CA SER A 131 -1.40 1.49 -6.50
C SER A 131 -2.43 2.62 -6.62
N HIS A 132 -2.80 3.22 -5.49
CA HIS A 132 -3.74 4.35 -5.42
C HIS A 132 -3.62 5.09 -4.08
N ASP A 133 -4.38 6.16 -3.89
CA ASP A 133 -4.24 7.13 -2.81
C ASP A 133 -5.13 6.90 -1.58
N HIS A 134 -5.74 5.71 -1.43
CA HIS A 134 -6.43 5.36 -0.20
C HIS A 134 -5.44 5.16 0.96
N TYR A 135 -5.87 5.46 2.17
CA TYR A 135 -5.00 5.43 3.37
C TYR A 135 -4.47 4.04 3.74
N ASP A 136 -5.11 2.99 3.30
CA ASP A 136 -4.69 1.59 3.46
C ASP A 136 -3.73 1.10 2.35
N HIS A 137 -3.36 2.01 1.43
CA HIS A 137 -2.36 1.81 0.37
C HIS A 137 -1.28 2.91 0.40
N LEU A 138 -1.65 4.16 0.67
CA LEU A 138 -0.74 5.31 0.75
C LEU A 138 -0.63 5.80 2.20
N ASP A 139 0.32 5.25 2.94
CA ASP A 139 0.70 5.71 4.27
C ASP A 139 1.71 6.86 4.16
N LYS A 140 1.22 8.07 4.41
CA LYS A 140 2.02 9.30 4.30
C LYS A 140 3.23 9.31 5.25
N ALA A 141 3.10 8.74 6.45
CA ALA A 141 4.19 8.66 7.42
C ALA A 141 5.28 7.69 6.95
N ALA A 142 4.87 6.50 6.49
CA ALA A 142 5.78 5.51 5.93
C ALA A 142 6.52 6.05 4.70
N ILE A 143 5.82 6.69 3.75
CA ILE A 143 6.44 7.28 2.56
C ILE A 143 7.46 8.37 2.91
N LYS A 144 7.15 9.25 3.86
CA LYS A 144 8.11 10.27 4.31
C LYS A 144 9.36 9.66 4.91
N LYS A 145 9.20 8.60 5.71
CA LYS A 145 10.31 7.89 6.32
C LYS A 145 11.15 7.18 5.26
N LEU A 146 10.53 6.44 4.35
CA LEU A 146 11.19 5.79 3.23
C LEU A 146 11.94 6.77 2.33
N ALA A 147 11.36 7.93 2.01
CA ALA A 147 12.01 8.95 1.20
C ALA A 147 13.31 9.52 1.83
N ALA A 148 13.45 9.45 3.14
CA ALA A 148 14.68 9.84 3.84
C ALA A 148 15.82 8.82 3.66
N PHE A 149 15.50 7.55 3.39
CA PHE A 149 16.47 6.48 3.15
C PHE A 149 16.86 6.33 1.66
N LEU A 150 16.08 6.91 0.75
CA LEU A 150 16.29 6.80 -0.71
C LEU A 150 17.17 7.91 -1.30
N ARG A 151 17.82 8.72 -0.46
CA ARG A 151 18.69 9.83 -0.87
C ARG A 151 20.15 9.45 -0.89
#